data_1be22957cedbd58457f89011e7f1523f
#
_entry.id   1be22957cedbd58457f89011e7f1523f
#
_cell.length_a   1.000
_cell.length_b   1.000
_cell.length_c   1.000
_cell.angle_alpha   90.00
_cell.angle_beta   90.00
_cell.angle_gamma   90.00
#
_symmetry.space_group_name_H-M   'P 1'
#
loop_
_entity.id
_entity.type
_entity.pdbx_description
1 polymer ?
#
loop_
_entity_poly.entity_id
_entity_poly.type
_entity_poly.pdbx_seq_one_letter_code
_entity_poly.pdbx_strand_id
1 'polypeptide(L)'
;VPRLTLSAEIALERGQPQEALRILESLRREAGMHTAALRLELRATQAAGRFGDIPPLVEQLIKRGVFDAAQGEQVKTAAQREHLRALATDAAGLRDAWSRLPDATRTQPKVARAAAQSFLLLGGDREAAEIIARSLEREWDSELVELYGECRLGDATRQLEQAERWLSTHNRDAALLRVLGTLCERQQLWGKAQTYLEASLALDNHWRTHLALGEMLGRLGRGDEANAHFVAALRLATDELRRR
;
A
#
# COMPACT_ATOMS: atom_id res chain seq x y z
N VAL A 1 20.28 -30.53 19.09
CA VAL A 1 19.91 -29.12 19.02
C VAL A 1 20.98 -28.30 18.26
N PRO A 2 22.26 -28.15 18.68
CA PRO A 2 23.22 -27.29 17.97
C PRO A 2 23.45 -27.69 16.50
N ARG A 3 23.49 -28.99 16.20
CA ARG A 3 23.68 -29.49 14.84
C ARG A 3 22.55 -29.08 13.89
N LEU A 4 21.29 -29.24 14.29
CA LEU A 4 20.14 -28.88 13.44
C LEU A 4 20.03 -27.36 13.26
N THR A 5 20.33 -26.57 14.29
CA THR A 5 20.36 -25.11 14.19
C THR A 5 21.41 -24.65 13.17
N LEU A 6 22.63 -25.20 13.24
CA LEU A 6 23.70 -24.90 12.29
C LEU A 6 23.34 -25.37 10.86
N SER A 7 22.72 -26.55 10.72
CA SER A 7 22.27 -27.03 9.41
C SER A 7 21.21 -26.14 8.78
N ALA A 8 20.26 -25.60 9.57
CA ALA A 8 19.27 -24.64 9.11
C ALA A 8 19.91 -23.31 8.70
N GLU A 9 20.90 -22.83 9.43
CA GLU A 9 21.64 -21.61 9.10
C GLU A 9 22.42 -21.76 7.78
N ILE A 10 23.12 -22.87 7.60
CA ILE A 10 23.83 -23.19 6.35
C ILE A 10 22.85 -23.28 5.17
N ALA A 11 21.68 -23.89 5.35
CA ALA A 11 20.65 -23.95 4.31
C ALA A 11 20.16 -22.53 3.91
N LEU A 12 19.99 -21.63 4.88
CA LEU A 12 19.65 -20.22 4.61
C LEU A 12 20.74 -19.48 3.85
N GLU A 13 22.00 -19.64 4.23
CA GLU A 13 23.15 -19.04 3.54
C GLU A 13 23.29 -19.52 2.10
N ARG A 14 22.88 -20.76 1.82
CA ARG A 14 22.83 -21.35 0.48
C ARG A 14 21.60 -20.94 -0.34
N GLY A 15 20.73 -20.08 0.19
CA GLY A 15 19.50 -19.67 -0.50
C GLY A 15 18.46 -20.79 -0.58
N GLN A 16 18.44 -21.72 0.38
CA GLN A 16 17.51 -22.84 0.46
C GLN A 16 16.53 -22.71 1.63
N PRO A 17 15.64 -21.70 1.63
CA PRO A 17 14.81 -21.38 2.79
C PRO A 17 13.78 -22.49 3.10
N GLN A 18 13.27 -23.21 2.10
CA GLN A 18 12.36 -24.33 2.31
C GLN A 18 13.02 -25.48 3.05
N GLU A 19 14.29 -25.77 2.73
CA GLU A 19 15.08 -26.80 3.43
C GLU A 19 15.37 -26.37 4.88
N ALA A 20 15.71 -25.09 5.09
CA ALA A 20 15.88 -24.52 6.42
C ALA A 20 14.60 -24.70 7.26
N LEU A 21 13.42 -24.43 6.70
CA LEU A 21 12.13 -24.60 7.37
C LEU A 21 11.87 -26.07 7.75
N ARG A 22 12.19 -27.04 6.87
CA ARG A 22 12.05 -28.48 7.18
C ARG A 22 12.95 -28.90 8.34
N ILE A 23 14.21 -28.44 8.35
CA ILE A 23 15.16 -28.70 9.41
C ILE A 23 14.66 -28.12 10.74
N LEU A 24 14.14 -26.87 10.73
CA LEU A 24 13.61 -26.20 11.91
C LEU A 24 12.34 -26.88 12.43
N GLU A 25 11.50 -27.41 11.55
CA GLU A 25 10.33 -28.22 11.94
C GLU A 25 10.75 -29.51 12.64
N SER A 26 11.80 -30.19 12.18
CA SER A 26 12.37 -31.38 12.85
C SER A 26 12.93 -30.98 14.22
N LEU A 27 13.65 -29.86 14.31
CA LEU A 27 14.17 -29.35 15.59
C LEU A 27 13.03 -29.06 16.58
N ARG A 28 11.91 -28.47 16.10
CA ARG A 28 10.73 -28.20 16.93
C ARG A 28 10.15 -29.47 17.53
N ARG A 29 10.09 -30.56 16.76
CA ARG A 29 9.55 -31.85 17.21
C ARG A 29 10.48 -32.55 18.23
N GLU A 30 11.78 -32.45 18.06
CA GLU A 30 12.77 -33.14 18.91
C GLU A 30 13.09 -32.43 20.20
N ALA A 31 13.20 -31.12 20.19
CA ALA A 31 13.78 -30.34 21.29
C ALA A 31 12.96 -29.07 21.68
N GLY A 32 11.79 -28.88 21.09
CA GLY A 32 11.00 -27.68 21.28
C GLY A 32 11.61 -26.46 20.59
N MET A 33 11.00 -25.29 20.79
CA MET A 33 11.41 -24.04 20.14
C MET A 33 12.25 -23.16 21.06
N HIS A 34 13.53 -23.07 20.76
CA HIS A 34 14.45 -22.12 21.38
C HIS A 34 14.40 -20.76 20.67
N THR A 35 14.76 -19.70 21.38
CA THR A 35 14.80 -18.33 20.83
C THR A 35 15.66 -18.22 19.57
N ALA A 36 16.83 -18.89 19.53
CA ALA A 36 17.68 -18.91 18.33
C ALA A 36 16.97 -19.58 17.14
N ALA A 37 16.28 -20.70 17.36
CA ALA A 37 15.52 -21.41 16.32
C ALA A 37 14.36 -20.55 15.80
N LEU A 38 13.63 -19.82 16.66
CA LEU A 38 12.57 -18.88 16.26
C LEU A 38 13.10 -17.74 15.38
N ARG A 39 14.28 -17.19 15.70
CA ARG A 39 14.92 -16.17 14.85
C ARG A 39 15.28 -16.72 13.47
N LEU A 40 15.81 -17.94 13.40
CA LEU A 40 16.10 -18.61 12.13
C LEU A 40 14.83 -18.92 11.36
N GLU A 41 13.76 -19.38 12.05
CA GLU A 41 12.47 -19.65 11.42
C GLU A 41 11.87 -18.38 10.84
N LEU A 42 11.94 -17.24 11.53
CA LEU A 42 11.51 -15.94 10.99
C LEU A 42 12.28 -15.59 9.71
N ARG A 43 13.62 -15.71 9.72
CA ARG A 43 14.46 -15.45 8.54
C ARG A 43 14.14 -16.40 7.39
N ALA A 44 13.95 -17.69 7.68
CA ALA A 44 13.61 -18.71 6.68
C ALA A 44 12.22 -18.46 6.09
N THR A 45 11.24 -18.11 6.91
CA THR A 45 9.87 -17.80 6.48
C THR A 45 9.83 -16.56 5.59
N GLN A 46 10.60 -15.51 5.95
CA GLN A 46 10.77 -14.31 5.11
C GLN A 46 11.42 -14.66 3.76
N ALA A 47 12.54 -15.39 3.79
CA ALA A 47 13.25 -15.79 2.58
C ALA A 47 12.44 -16.75 1.69
N ALA A 48 11.54 -17.55 2.27
CA ALA A 48 10.61 -18.42 1.56
C ALA A 48 9.38 -17.70 0.99
N GLY A 49 9.21 -16.39 1.26
CA GLY A 49 8.03 -15.62 0.86
C GLY A 49 6.73 -16.00 1.59
N ARG A 50 6.83 -16.76 2.69
CA ARG A 50 5.68 -17.22 3.48
C ARG A 50 5.22 -16.15 4.48
N PHE A 51 4.94 -14.96 3.98
CA PHE A 51 4.68 -13.77 4.81
C PHE A 51 3.47 -13.92 5.74
N GLY A 52 2.47 -14.71 5.37
CA GLY A 52 1.30 -15.00 6.21
C GLY A 52 1.62 -15.73 7.52
N ASP A 53 2.75 -16.46 7.58
CA ASP A 53 3.17 -17.23 8.74
C ASP A 53 4.04 -16.41 9.73
N ILE A 54 4.40 -15.19 9.37
CA ILE A 54 5.30 -14.33 10.17
C ILE A 54 4.64 -13.77 11.44
N PRO A 55 3.38 -13.28 11.45
CA PRO A 55 2.81 -12.66 12.64
C PRO A 55 2.86 -13.53 13.89
N PRO A 56 2.47 -14.82 13.86
CA PRO A 56 2.54 -15.69 15.06
C PRO A 56 3.99 -15.95 15.54
N LEU A 57 4.98 -15.94 14.64
CA LEU A 57 6.40 -16.08 15.01
C LEU A 57 6.89 -14.82 15.75
N VAL A 58 6.50 -13.65 15.25
CA VAL A 58 6.85 -12.36 15.87
C VAL A 58 6.23 -12.24 17.25
N GLU A 59 4.99 -12.68 17.46
CA GLU A 59 4.37 -12.68 18.78
C GLU A 59 5.11 -13.56 19.79
N GLN A 60 5.61 -14.73 19.35
CA GLN A 60 6.45 -15.57 20.19
C GLN A 60 7.78 -14.90 20.53
N LEU A 61 8.39 -14.19 19.58
CA LEU A 61 9.63 -13.45 19.78
C LEU A 61 9.45 -12.25 20.73
N ILE A 62 8.32 -11.55 20.67
CA ILE A 62 7.96 -10.50 21.65
C ILE A 62 7.82 -11.10 23.05
N LYS A 63 7.06 -12.19 23.21
CA LYS A 63 6.90 -12.88 24.50
C LYS A 63 8.23 -13.35 25.12
N ARG A 64 9.25 -13.56 24.31
CA ARG A 64 10.61 -13.96 24.74
C ARG A 64 11.58 -12.79 24.88
N GLY A 65 11.10 -11.55 24.75
CA GLY A 65 11.93 -10.35 24.88
C GLY A 65 12.96 -10.14 23.76
N VAL A 66 12.76 -10.76 22.59
CA VAL A 66 13.65 -10.59 21.42
C VAL A 66 13.33 -9.30 20.70
N PHE A 67 12.05 -8.97 20.59
CA PHE A 67 11.54 -7.71 20.08
C PHE A 67 10.77 -7.00 21.20
N ASP A 68 10.88 -5.69 21.24
CA ASP A 68 9.89 -4.88 21.93
C ASP A 68 8.57 -4.83 21.12
N ALA A 69 7.51 -4.31 21.73
CA ALA A 69 6.19 -4.26 21.09
C ALA A 69 6.20 -3.45 19.78
N ALA A 70 6.93 -2.33 19.73
CA ALA A 70 6.99 -1.47 18.56
C ALA A 70 7.75 -2.12 17.40
N GLN A 71 8.90 -2.74 17.69
CA GLN A 71 9.67 -3.51 16.71
C GLN A 71 8.83 -4.67 16.14
N GLY A 72 8.14 -5.41 17.01
CA GLY A 72 7.28 -6.50 16.60
C GLY A 72 6.15 -6.05 15.70
N GLU A 73 5.48 -4.93 16.01
CA GLU A 73 4.43 -4.37 15.15
C GLU A 73 4.97 -3.95 13.79
N GLN A 74 6.16 -3.36 13.73
CA GLN A 74 6.77 -3.00 12.44
C GLN A 74 7.02 -4.23 11.56
N VAL A 75 7.54 -5.32 12.15
CA VAL A 75 7.79 -6.58 11.41
C VAL A 75 6.49 -7.23 10.96
N LYS A 76 5.45 -7.26 11.82
CA LYS A 76 4.12 -7.78 11.46
C LYS A 76 3.49 -6.97 10.34
N THR A 77 3.49 -5.64 10.44
CA THR A 77 2.96 -4.74 9.41
C THR A 77 3.67 -4.95 8.06
N ALA A 78 5.00 -5.06 8.07
CA ALA A 78 5.76 -5.33 6.85
C ALA A 78 5.38 -6.69 6.23
N ALA A 79 5.28 -7.73 7.04
CA ALA A 79 4.91 -9.07 6.59
C ALA A 79 3.47 -9.12 6.03
N GLN A 80 2.52 -8.46 6.69
CA GLN A 80 1.14 -8.37 6.22
C GLN A 80 1.04 -7.67 4.87
N ARG A 81 1.79 -6.59 4.68
CA ARG A 81 1.85 -5.89 3.38
C ARG A 81 2.37 -6.79 2.27
N GLU A 82 3.48 -7.49 2.51
CA GLU A 82 4.06 -8.40 1.52
C GLU A 82 3.15 -9.61 1.26
N HIS A 83 2.46 -10.13 2.28
CA HIS A 83 1.47 -11.18 2.11
C HIS A 83 0.32 -10.76 1.20
N LEU A 84 -0.27 -9.57 1.43
CA LEU A 84 -1.34 -9.03 0.59
C LEU A 84 -0.87 -8.80 -0.86
N ARG A 85 0.35 -8.29 -1.04
CA ARG A 85 0.95 -8.11 -2.38
C ARG A 85 1.17 -9.43 -3.11
N ALA A 86 1.63 -10.45 -2.40
CA ALA A 86 1.83 -11.78 -2.99
C ALA A 86 0.51 -12.41 -3.49
N LEU A 87 -0.63 -11.97 -2.95
CA LEU A 87 -1.96 -12.41 -3.34
C LEU A 87 -2.61 -11.56 -4.46
N ALA A 88 -1.87 -10.62 -5.05
CA ALA A 88 -2.39 -9.74 -6.13
C ALA A 88 -2.78 -10.47 -7.43
N THR A 89 -2.60 -11.78 -7.51
CA THR A 89 -3.06 -12.64 -8.62
C THR A 89 -4.14 -13.63 -8.20
N ASP A 90 -4.53 -13.66 -6.91
CA ASP A 90 -5.53 -14.57 -6.34
C ASP A 90 -6.60 -13.78 -5.59
N ALA A 91 -7.71 -13.49 -6.26
CA ALA A 91 -8.80 -12.71 -5.69
C ALA A 91 -9.47 -13.39 -4.47
N ALA A 92 -9.57 -14.72 -4.47
CA ALA A 92 -10.19 -15.45 -3.36
C ALA A 92 -9.26 -15.47 -2.14
N GLY A 93 -7.99 -15.77 -2.36
CA GLY A 93 -6.96 -15.75 -1.32
C GLY A 93 -6.78 -14.36 -0.72
N LEU A 94 -6.82 -13.31 -1.55
CA LEU A 94 -6.71 -11.93 -1.07
C LEU A 94 -7.90 -11.53 -0.17
N ARG A 95 -9.14 -11.86 -0.56
CA ARG A 95 -10.33 -11.59 0.27
C ARG A 95 -10.29 -12.35 1.59
N ASP A 96 -9.90 -13.61 1.55
CA ASP A 96 -9.77 -14.44 2.74
C ASP A 96 -8.70 -13.89 3.69
N ALA A 97 -7.50 -13.61 3.18
CA ALA A 97 -6.42 -13.03 3.96
C ALA A 97 -6.81 -11.67 4.56
N TRP A 98 -7.45 -10.79 3.78
CA TRP A 98 -7.94 -9.50 4.24
C TRP A 98 -8.98 -9.63 5.35
N SER A 99 -9.94 -10.55 5.20
CA SER A 99 -11.03 -10.76 6.17
C SER A 99 -10.53 -11.24 7.54
N ARG A 100 -9.44 -11.99 7.57
CA ARG A 100 -8.81 -12.51 8.81
C ARG A 100 -8.01 -11.48 9.58
N LEU A 101 -7.64 -10.36 8.95
CA LEU A 101 -6.88 -9.32 9.66
C LEU A 101 -7.75 -8.63 10.71
N PRO A 102 -7.20 -8.35 11.90
CA PRO A 102 -7.87 -7.53 12.91
C PRO A 102 -8.23 -6.15 12.36
N ASP A 103 -9.30 -5.55 12.85
CA ASP A 103 -9.76 -4.24 12.39
C ASP A 103 -8.71 -3.15 12.58
N ALA A 104 -8.02 -3.15 13.71
CA ALA A 104 -6.92 -2.24 13.99
C ALA A 104 -5.76 -2.34 12.98
N THR A 105 -5.53 -3.53 12.43
CA THR A 105 -4.51 -3.74 11.38
C THR A 105 -5.02 -3.30 10.01
N ARG A 106 -6.29 -3.60 9.70
CA ARG A 106 -6.90 -3.23 8.41
C ARG A 106 -7.00 -1.72 8.20
N THR A 107 -7.12 -0.96 9.28
CA THR A 107 -7.18 0.50 9.22
C THR A 107 -5.83 1.20 9.24
N GLN A 108 -4.71 0.46 9.38
CA GLN A 108 -3.38 1.05 9.25
C GLN A 108 -3.12 1.48 7.80
N PRO A 109 -2.74 2.75 7.52
CA PRO A 109 -2.59 3.25 6.14
C PRO A 109 -1.68 2.39 5.26
N LYS A 110 -0.55 1.92 5.80
CA LYS A 110 0.40 1.08 5.06
C LYS A 110 -0.18 -0.28 4.66
N VAL A 111 -1.01 -0.90 5.50
CA VAL A 111 -1.65 -2.19 5.23
C VAL A 111 -2.84 -2.00 4.29
N ALA A 112 -3.67 -0.99 4.55
CA ALA A 112 -4.80 -0.62 3.70
C ALA A 112 -4.35 -0.31 2.27
N ARG A 113 -3.24 0.42 2.10
CA ARG A 113 -2.66 0.72 0.79
C ARG A 113 -2.23 -0.55 0.05
N ALA A 114 -1.52 -1.47 0.72
CA ALA A 114 -1.10 -2.72 0.09
C ALA A 114 -2.31 -3.56 -0.35
N ALA A 115 -3.35 -3.65 0.48
CA ALA A 115 -4.59 -4.34 0.14
C ALA A 115 -5.30 -3.67 -1.05
N ALA A 116 -5.51 -2.36 -0.99
CA ALA A 116 -6.20 -1.61 -2.03
C ALA A 116 -5.48 -1.72 -3.38
N GLN A 117 -4.15 -1.60 -3.40
CA GLN A 117 -3.35 -1.81 -4.61
C GLN A 117 -3.53 -3.22 -5.18
N SER A 118 -3.51 -4.25 -4.32
CA SER A 118 -3.71 -5.64 -4.76
C SER A 118 -5.12 -5.88 -5.29
N PHE A 119 -6.15 -5.28 -4.67
CA PHE A 119 -7.53 -5.34 -5.20
C PHE A 119 -7.66 -4.62 -6.54
N LEU A 120 -7.05 -3.44 -6.71
CA LEU A 120 -7.06 -2.71 -7.99
C LEU A 120 -6.41 -3.52 -9.13
N LEU A 121 -5.29 -4.21 -8.87
CA LEU A 121 -4.66 -5.10 -9.85
C LEU A 121 -5.58 -6.24 -10.30
N LEU A 122 -6.52 -6.65 -9.45
CA LEU A 122 -7.53 -7.67 -9.72
C LEU A 122 -8.85 -7.11 -10.27
N GLY A 123 -8.93 -5.79 -10.53
CA GLY A 123 -10.16 -5.12 -10.96
C GLY A 123 -11.21 -4.96 -9.84
N GLY A 124 -10.78 -5.06 -8.57
CA GLY A 124 -11.62 -4.89 -7.38
C GLY A 124 -11.71 -3.44 -6.92
N ASP A 125 -12.11 -2.52 -7.81
CA ASP A 125 -12.17 -1.08 -7.55
C ASP A 125 -13.06 -0.72 -6.36
N ARG A 126 -14.17 -1.44 -6.20
CA ARG A 126 -15.11 -1.20 -5.11
C ARG A 126 -14.51 -1.59 -3.76
N GLU A 127 -13.93 -2.79 -3.67
CA GLU A 127 -13.26 -3.26 -2.47
C GLU A 127 -12.10 -2.32 -2.10
N ALA A 128 -11.30 -1.90 -3.08
CA ALA A 128 -10.22 -0.95 -2.87
C ALA A 128 -10.72 0.39 -2.29
N ALA A 129 -11.78 0.96 -2.88
CA ALA A 129 -12.36 2.22 -2.41
C ALA A 129 -12.93 2.12 -0.99
N GLU A 130 -13.60 1.01 -0.66
CA GLU A 130 -14.14 0.75 0.69
C GLU A 130 -13.00 0.62 1.74
N ILE A 131 -11.91 -0.07 1.39
CA ILE A 131 -10.72 -0.21 2.24
C ILE A 131 -10.08 1.16 2.50
N ILE A 132 -9.89 1.94 1.44
CA ILE A 132 -9.28 3.28 1.53
C ILE A 132 -10.13 4.19 2.40
N ALA A 133 -11.43 4.28 2.12
CA ALA A 133 -12.34 5.15 2.87
C ALA A 133 -12.32 4.83 4.37
N ARG A 134 -12.39 3.55 4.73
CA ARG A 134 -12.34 3.10 6.14
C ARG A 134 -11.01 3.43 6.83
N SER A 135 -9.89 3.32 6.12
CA SER A 135 -8.58 3.69 6.67
C SER A 135 -8.48 5.21 6.90
N LEU A 136 -8.94 6.02 5.94
CA LEU A 136 -8.93 7.48 6.02
C LEU A 136 -9.82 8.05 7.14
N GLU A 137 -10.87 7.33 7.55
CA GLU A 137 -11.70 7.68 8.71
C GLU A 137 -10.92 7.59 10.04
N ARG A 138 -9.85 6.80 10.09
CA ARG A 138 -9.02 6.61 11.29
C ARG A 138 -7.78 7.49 11.27
N GLU A 139 -7.11 7.49 10.14
CA GLU A 139 -5.86 8.22 9.96
C GLU A 139 -5.78 8.74 8.52
N TRP A 140 -5.60 10.05 8.38
CA TRP A 140 -5.47 10.68 7.08
C TRP A 140 -4.13 10.35 6.43
N ASP A 141 -4.16 9.92 5.17
CA ASP A 141 -2.98 9.59 4.38
C ASP A 141 -3.20 10.01 2.92
N SER A 142 -2.43 10.99 2.47
CA SER A 142 -2.57 11.57 1.12
C SER A 142 -2.24 10.56 0.00
N GLU A 143 -1.39 9.55 0.26
CA GLU A 143 -1.12 8.50 -0.72
C GLU A 143 -2.31 7.54 -0.88
N LEU A 144 -3.09 7.30 0.18
CA LEU A 144 -4.36 6.59 0.09
C LEU A 144 -5.41 7.39 -0.67
N VAL A 145 -5.43 8.70 -0.48
CA VAL A 145 -6.34 9.58 -1.24
C VAL A 145 -6.01 9.51 -2.74
N GLU A 146 -4.74 9.55 -3.12
CA GLU A 146 -4.35 9.38 -4.53
C GLU A 146 -4.84 8.05 -5.09
N LEU A 147 -4.67 6.98 -4.34
CA LEU A 147 -5.12 5.64 -4.74
C LEU A 147 -6.65 5.56 -4.87
N TYR A 148 -7.40 6.29 -4.03
CA TYR A 148 -8.85 6.41 -4.17
C TYR A 148 -9.24 7.04 -5.51
N GLY A 149 -8.48 8.04 -5.96
CA GLY A 149 -8.65 8.66 -7.28
C GLY A 149 -8.43 7.70 -8.45
N GLU A 150 -7.64 6.64 -8.28
CA GLU A 150 -7.40 5.60 -9.30
C GLU A 150 -8.60 4.65 -9.44
N CYS A 151 -9.40 4.46 -8.38
CA CYS A 151 -10.57 3.60 -8.40
C CYS A 151 -11.58 4.05 -9.48
N ARG A 152 -12.11 3.08 -10.23
CA ARG A 152 -13.13 3.30 -11.27
C ARG A 152 -14.46 2.73 -10.80
N LEU A 153 -15.17 3.48 -9.96
CA LEU A 153 -16.47 3.07 -9.47
C LEU A 153 -17.54 3.29 -10.53
N GLY A 154 -18.51 2.38 -10.59
CA GLY A 154 -19.65 2.52 -11.51
C GLY A 154 -20.51 3.76 -11.21
N ASP A 155 -20.51 4.23 -9.96
CA ASP A 155 -21.16 5.48 -9.53
C ASP A 155 -20.10 6.56 -9.29
N ALA A 156 -19.75 7.28 -10.35
CA ALA A 156 -18.77 8.35 -10.31
C ALA A 156 -19.23 9.55 -9.46
N THR A 157 -20.55 9.81 -9.40
CA THR A 157 -21.11 10.89 -8.59
C THR A 157 -20.89 10.62 -7.10
N ARG A 158 -21.20 9.40 -6.65
CA ARG A 158 -20.99 9.00 -5.27
C ARG A 158 -19.52 9.02 -4.87
N GLN A 159 -18.62 8.68 -5.81
CA GLN A 159 -17.18 8.78 -5.59
C GLN A 159 -16.74 10.23 -5.35
N LEU A 160 -17.24 11.16 -6.18
CA LEU A 160 -16.96 12.58 -6.06
C LEU A 160 -17.52 13.15 -4.74
N GLU A 161 -18.76 12.85 -4.40
CA GLU A 161 -19.37 13.27 -3.13
C GLU A 161 -18.59 12.81 -1.90
N GLN A 162 -18.04 11.60 -1.94
CA GLN A 162 -17.19 11.10 -0.85
C GLN A 162 -15.90 11.92 -0.72
N ALA A 163 -15.25 12.22 -1.84
CA ALA A 163 -14.05 13.05 -1.85
C ALA A 163 -14.34 14.51 -1.42
N GLU A 164 -15.48 15.08 -1.81
CA GLU A 164 -15.92 16.41 -1.38
C GLU A 164 -16.22 16.45 0.13
N ARG A 165 -16.72 15.37 0.73
CA ARG A 165 -16.85 15.29 2.20
C ARG A 165 -15.51 15.39 2.91
N TRP A 166 -14.47 14.75 2.40
CA TRP A 166 -13.12 14.86 2.97
C TRP A 166 -12.54 16.27 2.86
N LEU A 167 -12.92 17.03 1.83
CA LEU A 167 -12.46 18.41 1.65
C LEU A 167 -12.87 19.33 2.79
N SER A 168 -13.99 19.03 3.47
CA SER A 168 -14.47 19.86 4.61
C SER A 168 -13.47 19.89 5.78
N THR A 169 -12.68 18.82 5.94
CA THR A 169 -11.67 18.69 7.02
C THR A 169 -10.23 18.77 6.53
N HIS A 170 -9.99 18.50 5.23
CA HIS A 170 -8.65 18.42 4.64
C HIS A 170 -8.52 19.34 3.41
N ASN A 171 -8.99 20.58 3.53
CA ASN A 171 -9.05 21.55 2.43
C ASN A 171 -7.67 22.05 1.94
N ARG A 172 -6.59 21.73 2.63
CA ARG A 172 -5.22 22.07 2.25
C ARG A 172 -4.39 20.85 1.85
N ASP A 173 -5.02 19.76 1.51
CA ASP A 173 -4.34 18.59 0.97
C ASP A 173 -4.29 18.66 -0.56
N ALA A 174 -3.08 18.82 -1.11
CA ALA A 174 -2.88 18.95 -2.54
C ALA A 174 -3.26 17.67 -3.31
N ALA A 175 -3.06 16.49 -2.71
CA ALA A 175 -3.44 15.23 -3.31
C ALA A 175 -4.97 15.09 -3.41
N LEU A 176 -5.70 15.47 -2.35
CA LEU A 176 -7.17 15.48 -2.37
C LEU A 176 -7.72 16.42 -3.43
N LEU A 177 -7.18 17.64 -3.52
CA LEU A 177 -7.60 18.61 -4.55
C LEU A 177 -7.32 18.07 -5.96
N ARG A 178 -6.19 17.43 -6.18
CA ARG A 178 -5.87 16.76 -7.46
C ARG A 178 -6.87 15.66 -7.78
N VAL A 179 -7.19 14.80 -6.80
CA VAL A 179 -8.18 13.73 -6.96
C VAL A 179 -9.56 14.29 -7.27
N LEU A 180 -10.01 15.32 -6.56
CA LEU A 180 -11.27 16.02 -6.86
C LEU A 180 -11.29 16.57 -8.29
N GLY A 181 -10.19 17.19 -8.73
CA GLY A 181 -10.05 17.68 -10.09
C GLY A 181 -10.20 16.57 -11.13
N THR A 182 -9.52 15.44 -10.94
CA THR A 182 -9.60 14.29 -11.87
C THR A 182 -10.97 13.60 -11.84
N LEU A 183 -11.62 13.52 -10.68
CA LEU A 183 -13.00 13.00 -10.59
C LEU A 183 -14.01 13.92 -11.27
N CYS A 184 -13.88 15.24 -11.13
CA CYS A 184 -14.70 16.24 -11.85
C CYS A 184 -14.48 16.15 -13.35
N GLU A 185 -13.23 15.99 -13.81
CA GLU A 185 -12.89 15.82 -15.22
C GLU A 185 -13.57 14.58 -15.83
N ARG A 186 -13.55 13.44 -15.13
CA ARG A 186 -14.23 12.22 -15.57
C ARG A 186 -15.74 12.41 -15.75
N GLN A 187 -16.33 13.33 -15.00
CA GLN A 187 -17.74 13.71 -15.09
C GLN A 187 -17.99 14.91 -16.00
N GLN A 188 -16.97 15.36 -16.72
CA GLN A 188 -17.05 16.53 -17.62
C GLN A 188 -17.41 17.84 -16.91
N LEU A 189 -17.18 17.94 -15.62
CA LEU A 189 -17.37 19.14 -14.81
C LEU A 189 -16.14 20.05 -14.92
N TRP A 190 -15.83 20.49 -16.13
CA TRP A 190 -14.58 21.15 -16.53
C TRP A 190 -14.17 22.34 -15.64
N GLY A 191 -15.14 23.22 -15.33
CA GLY A 191 -14.87 24.39 -14.48
C GLY A 191 -14.46 24.03 -13.05
N LYS A 192 -15.17 23.04 -12.43
CA LYS A 192 -14.81 22.52 -11.13
C LYS A 192 -13.44 21.81 -11.18
N ALA A 193 -13.20 21.00 -12.22
CA ALA A 193 -11.97 20.28 -12.41
C ALA A 193 -10.78 21.24 -12.46
N GLN A 194 -10.86 22.30 -13.28
CA GLN A 194 -9.82 23.31 -13.38
C GLN A 194 -9.55 24.00 -12.03
N THR A 195 -10.61 24.42 -11.34
CA THR A 195 -10.49 25.09 -10.03
C THR A 195 -9.78 24.21 -9.01
N TYR A 196 -10.14 22.94 -8.91
CA TYR A 196 -9.49 22.02 -7.97
C TYR A 196 -8.03 21.73 -8.34
N LEU A 197 -7.71 21.54 -9.62
CA LEU A 197 -6.34 21.30 -10.06
C LEU A 197 -5.45 22.53 -9.86
N GLU A 198 -5.95 23.73 -10.16
CA GLU A 198 -5.21 24.98 -9.90
C GLU A 198 -4.97 25.19 -8.39
N ALA A 199 -5.98 24.91 -7.57
CA ALA A 199 -5.83 24.96 -6.10
C ALA A 199 -4.81 23.94 -5.59
N SER A 200 -4.76 22.74 -6.19
CA SER A 200 -3.74 21.73 -5.90
C SER A 200 -2.33 22.27 -6.22
N LEU A 201 -2.13 22.89 -7.39
CA LEU A 201 -0.84 23.49 -7.79
C LEU A 201 -0.41 24.63 -6.89
N ALA A 202 -1.36 25.42 -6.39
CA ALA A 202 -1.08 26.52 -5.46
C ALA A 202 -0.53 26.00 -4.11
N LEU A 203 -0.86 24.77 -3.72
CA LEU A 203 -0.37 24.14 -2.49
C LEU A 203 0.93 23.35 -2.72
N ASP A 204 0.99 22.61 -3.81
CA ASP A 204 2.13 21.75 -4.17
C ASP A 204 2.31 21.69 -5.69
N ASN A 205 3.45 22.18 -6.14
CA ASN A 205 3.82 22.19 -7.55
C ASN A 205 4.28 20.78 -8.01
N HIS A 206 3.32 19.86 -8.14
CA HIS A 206 3.58 18.46 -8.39
C HIS A 206 3.32 18.06 -9.85
N TRP A 207 4.18 17.20 -10.42
CA TRP A 207 4.10 16.78 -11.82
C TRP A 207 2.76 16.11 -12.19
N ARG A 208 2.15 15.35 -11.27
CA ARG A 208 0.85 14.70 -11.52
C ARG A 208 -0.29 15.70 -11.71
N THR A 209 -0.24 16.84 -11.00
CA THR A 209 -1.25 17.89 -11.15
C THR A 209 -1.10 18.61 -12.49
N HIS A 210 0.14 18.88 -12.90
CA HIS A 210 0.41 19.40 -14.23
C HIS A 210 -0.03 18.43 -15.34
N LEU A 211 0.21 17.13 -15.18
CA LEU A 211 -0.26 16.12 -16.13
C LEU A 211 -1.79 16.15 -16.25
N ALA A 212 -2.51 16.14 -15.14
CA ALA A 212 -3.96 16.19 -15.13
C ALA A 212 -4.53 17.47 -15.79
N LEU A 213 -3.92 18.63 -15.51
CA LEU A 213 -4.30 19.88 -16.20
C LEU A 213 -4.03 19.83 -17.70
N GLY A 214 -2.88 19.30 -18.11
CA GLY A 214 -2.53 19.14 -19.52
C GLY A 214 -3.53 18.25 -20.25
N GLU A 215 -3.91 17.11 -19.66
CA GLU A 215 -4.89 16.19 -20.23
C GLU A 215 -6.28 16.85 -20.35
N MET A 216 -6.74 17.52 -19.31
CA MET A 216 -8.01 18.24 -19.29
C MET A 216 -8.05 19.34 -20.34
N LEU A 217 -7.02 20.20 -20.39
CA LEU A 217 -6.93 21.31 -21.36
C LEU A 217 -6.85 20.80 -22.79
N GLY A 218 -6.13 19.69 -23.01
CA GLY A 218 -6.07 19.03 -24.32
C GLY A 218 -7.45 18.56 -24.79
N ARG A 219 -8.27 17.98 -23.91
CA ARG A 219 -9.67 17.59 -24.22
C ARG A 219 -10.56 18.79 -24.54
N LEU A 220 -10.26 19.95 -23.97
CA LEU A 220 -10.96 21.21 -24.24
C LEU A 220 -10.45 21.95 -25.50
N GLY A 221 -9.47 21.37 -26.22
CA GLY A 221 -8.89 21.98 -27.42
C GLY A 221 -7.91 23.14 -27.12
N ARG A 222 -7.51 23.35 -25.86
CA ARG A 222 -6.57 24.40 -25.42
C ARG A 222 -5.11 23.89 -25.51
N GLY A 223 -4.68 23.58 -26.73
CA GLY A 223 -3.43 22.84 -26.98
C GLY A 223 -2.16 23.52 -26.46
N ASP A 224 -2.04 24.84 -26.63
CA ASP A 224 -0.84 25.57 -26.18
C ASP A 224 -0.69 25.53 -24.64
N GLU A 225 -1.80 25.69 -23.93
CA GLU A 225 -1.82 25.62 -22.47
C GLU A 225 -1.56 24.20 -21.98
N ALA A 226 -2.16 23.20 -22.64
CA ALA A 226 -1.90 21.80 -22.37
C ALA A 226 -0.43 21.45 -22.51
N ASN A 227 0.23 21.91 -23.58
CA ASN A 227 1.65 21.70 -23.84
C ASN A 227 2.54 22.33 -22.75
N ALA A 228 2.20 23.52 -22.29
CA ALA A 228 2.93 24.16 -21.19
C ALA A 228 2.89 23.30 -19.91
N HIS A 229 1.74 22.73 -19.58
CA HIS A 229 1.57 21.82 -18.45
C HIS A 229 2.31 20.50 -18.64
N PHE A 230 2.29 19.88 -19.83
CA PHE A 230 3.04 18.65 -20.09
C PHE A 230 4.56 18.86 -19.98
N VAL A 231 5.08 19.98 -20.44
CA VAL A 231 6.50 20.33 -20.26
C VAL A 231 6.87 20.50 -18.78
N ALA A 232 6.01 21.17 -18.01
CA ALA A 232 6.22 21.30 -16.57
C ALA A 232 6.17 19.94 -15.85
N ALA A 233 5.21 19.08 -16.19
CA ALA A 233 5.09 17.73 -15.64
C ALA A 233 6.36 16.91 -15.92
N LEU A 234 6.85 16.92 -17.15
CA LEU A 234 8.06 16.18 -17.55
C LEU A 234 9.29 16.65 -16.79
N ARG A 235 9.49 17.96 -16.62
CA ARG A 235 10.61 18.52 -15.87
C ARG A 235 10.56 18.06 -14.41
N LEU A 236 9.43 18.24 -13.74
CA LEU A 236 9.25 17.86 -12.33
C LEU A 236 9.43 16.36 -12.10
N ALA A 237 8.86 15.51 -12.97
CA ALA A 237 9.02 14.07 -12.89
C ALA A 237 10.49 13.64 -13.07
N THR A 238 11.20 14.25 -14.02
CA THR A 238 12.61 13.97 -14.26
C THR A 238 13.48 14.38 -13.07
N ASP A 239 13.19 15.52 -12.45
CA ASP A 239 13.91 16.00 -11.27
C ASP A 239 13.64 15.11 -10.05
N GLU A 240 12.43 14.61 -9.89
CA GLU A 240 12.09 13.64 -8.83
C GLU A 240 12.86 12.32 -9.02
N LEU A 241 12.94 11.80 -10.26
CA LEU A 241 13.69 10.58 -10.56
C LEU A 241 15.20 10.70 -10.29
N ARG A 242 15.77 11.89 -10.49
CA ARG A 242 17.20 12.14 -10.21
C ARG A 242 17.53 12.24 -8.73
N ARG A 243 16.52 12.50 -7.87
CA ARG A 243 16.69 12.60 -6.40
C ARG A 243 16.54 11.27 -5.68
N ARG A 244 15.99 10.24 -6.33
CA ARG A 244 15.84 8.87 -5.82
C ARG A 244 17.09 8.04 -6.07
#